data_72360603bc44ecdae3374c0d60bf2798
#
_entry.id   72360603bc44ecdae3374c0d60bf2798
#
_cell.length_a   1.000
_cell.length_b   1.000
_cell.length_c   1.000
_cell.angle_alpha   90.00
_cell.angle_beta   90.00
_cell.angle_gamma   90.00
#
_symmetry.space_group_name_H-M   'P 1'
#
loop_
_entity.id
_entity.type
_entity.pdbx_description
1 polymer ?
#
loop_
_entity_poly.entity_id
_entity_poly.type
_entity_poly.pdbx_seq_one_letter_code
_entity_poly.pdbx_strand_id
1 'polypeptide(L)'
;MAVSTIVPSDYKEQDSTVVLQTAMDLVSNKFHEPVKSTPLVNTVEILEDDSTMVDIPEVIAAPEVTVLPEVITVPEVATIVLPSEEGSSEKIDRSLRLSDVISSVVEPAAGAKKLRKMLLETNELIVCPGVYDGLSARTAMELGFNAMYMTGAGTTASRIGQPDLAIAQLHEMRENAEMIANLDPFGPPLIADMDTGYGGPIMVARTVEQYIRAGVAGAHLEDQVLTKRCGHLSGKKVVSHEEYISRIKAAHAARVRMQSDFVLIARTDALQTLGYDACISRLRAARDEGADVGLLEGFVSKAQAAQAVKDLAPWPLLLNSVENGKSPTITVDEASEMGFRIMIFSFATLAPAYVAIRETLARLKYEGIVGTPKHITPVKLFEVCGLEHSMAVDKNAGGLSFMGGV
;
A
#
# COMPACT_ATOMS: atom_id res chain seq x y z
N MET A 1 22.53 20.36 -31.96
CA MET A 1 23.03 19.46 -33.03
C MET A 1 21.98 18.38 -33.18
N ALA A 2 21.32 18.34 -34.33
CA ALA A 2 20.31 17.31 -34.61
C ALA A 2 21.01 15.98 -34.90
N VAL A 3 20.71 14.94 -34.17
CA VAL A 3 21.16 13.58 -34.46
C VAL A 3 20.06 12.90 -35.28
N SER A 4 20.32 12.73 -36.57
CA SER A 4 19.49 11.96 -37.49
C SER A 4 19.88 10.50 -37.36
N THR A 5 18.97 9.64 -36.90
CA THR A 5 19.15 8.20 -36.87
C THR A 5 18.42 7.61 -38.08
N ILE A 6 19.20 7.01 -39.00
CA ILE A 6 18.67 6.28 -40.17
C ILE A 6 18.35 4.86 -39.73
N VAL A 7 17.11 4.45 -39.91
CA VAL A 7 16.64 3.06 -39.67
C VAL A 7 16.68 2.32 -41.02
N PRO A 8 17.18 1.07 -41.09
CA PRO A 8 17.24 0.31 -42.37
C PRO A 8 15.86 -0.08 -42.88
N SER A 9 15.74 -0.24 -44.19
CA SER A 9 14.50 -0.34 -44.99
C SER A 9 13.77 -1.69 -44.94
N ASP A 10 14.10 -2.60 -44.03
CA ASP A 10 13.58 -3.99 -44.07
C ASP A 10 12.60 -4.35 -42.91
N TYR A 11 12.05 -3.35 -42.24
CA TYR A 11 11.05 -3.60 -41.17
C TYR A 11 9.64 -3.59 -41.73
N LYS A 12 9.05 -4.77 -41.91
CA LYS A 12 7.61 -4.96 -42.06
C LYS A 12 6.91 -4.75 -40.73
N GLU A 13 5.69 -4.17 -40.80
CA GLU A 13 4.80 -3.88 -39.69
C GLU A 13 4.97 -4.83 -38.48
N GLN A 14 5.54 -4.33 -37.41
CA GLN A 14 5.37 -4.88 -36.08
C GLN A 14 5.20 -3.74 -35.09
N ASP A 15 4.03 -3.77 -34.50
CA ASP A 15 3.58 -3.25 -33.19
C ASP A 15 4.26 -1.98 -32.66
N SER A 16 3.45 -0.95 -32.44
CA SER A 16 3.80 0.33 -31.79
C SER A 16 4.52 0.15 -30.44
N THR A 17 4.38 -1.00 -29.80
CA THR A 17 5.03 -1.39 -28.56
C THR A 17 6.55 -1.51 -28.69
N VAL A 18 7.05 -1.97 -29.83
CA VAL A 18 8.51 -2.14 -30.08
C VAL A 18 9.21 -0.79 -30.24
N VAL A 19 8.54 0.18 -30.85
CA VAL A 19 9.11 1.54 -31.04
C VAL A 19 9.19 2.28 -29.70
N LEU A 20 8.21 2.07 -28.82
CA LEU A 20 8.21 2.63 -27.46
C LEU A 20 9.33 2.03 -26.60
N GLN A 21 9.56 0.72 -26.69
CA GLN A 21 10.61 0.06 -25.95
C GLN A 21 12.00 0.53 -26.34
N THR A 22 12.24 0.73 -27.65
CA THR A 22 13.53 1.26 -28.16
C THR A 22 13.78 2.71 -27.73
N ALA A 23 12.73 3.53 -27.63
CA ALA A 23 12.85 4.90 -27.14
C ALA A 23 13.15 4.95 -25.63
N MET A 24 12.55 4.06 -24.84
CA MET A 24 12.82 3.94 -23.40
C MET A 24 14.24 3.44 -23.11
N ASP A 25 14.76 2.51 -23.90
CA ASP A 25 16.13 1.98 -23.75
C ASP A 25 17.19 3.04 -24.12
N LEU A 26 16.90 3.91 -25.07
CA LEU A 26 17.76 5.04 -25.44
C LEU A 26 17.83 6.13 -24.35
N VAL A 27 16.76 6.35 -23.61
CA VAL A 27 16.72 7.27 -22.47
C VAL A 27 17.43 6.67 -21.27
N SER A 28 17.24 5.38 -20.99
CA SER A 28 17.85 4.67 -19.86
C SER A 28 19.39 4.59 -19.99
N ASN A 29 19.92 4.34 -21.17
CA ASN A 29 21.36 4.23 -21.42
C ASN A 29 22.15 5.56 -21.35
N LYS A 30 21.48 6.71 -21.38
CA LYS A 30 22.17 8.02 -21.24
C LYS A 30 22.46 8.43 -19.80
N PHE A 31 21.92 7.73 -18.82
CA PHE A 31 22.03 8.08 -17.40
C PHE A 31 22.92 7.13 -16.58
N HIS A 32 23.64 6.21 -17.20
CA HIS A 32 24.57 5.30 -16.54
C HIS A 32 26.01 5.48 -17.02
N GLU A 33 26.65 6.60 -16.67
CA GLU A 33 28.10 6.63 -16.53
C GLU A 33 28.45 6.66 -15.03
N PRO A 34 29.31 5.75 -14.55
CA PRO A 34 29.69 5.72 -13.15
C PRO A 34 30.68 6.83 -12.84
N VAL A 35 30.31 7.72 -11.92
CA VAL A 35 31.22 8.66 -11.29
C VAL A 35 32.29 7.86 -10.51
N LYS A 36 33.55 7.97 -10.93
CA LYS A 36 34.68 7.38 -10.20
C LYS A 36 34.83 8.07 -8.85
N SER A 37 34.49 7.39 -7.77
CA SER A 37 34.79 7.81 -6.41
C SER A 37 36.18 7.35 -6.04
N THR A 38 37.04 8.27 -5.69
CA THR A 38 38.33 8.01 -5.05
C THR A 38 38.09 7.64 -3.59
N PRO A 39 38.70 6.58 -3.03
CA PRO A 39 38.49 6.24 -1.62
C PRO A 39 39.28 7.18 -0.73
N LEU A 40 38.57 7.84 0.19
CA LEU A 40 39.19 8.47 1.37
C LEU A 40 39.44 7.39 2.41
N VAL A 41 40.68 7.10 2.65
CA VAL A 41 41.14 6.26 3.77
C VAL A 41 41.15 7.14 5.03
N ASN A 42 40.27 6.86 5.97
CA ASN A 42 40.37 7.34 7.32
C ASN A 42 40.64 6.17 8.26
N THR A 43 41.92 5.99 8.60
CA THR A 43 42.36 5.21 9.76
C THR A 43 42.27 6.10 10.98
N VAL A 44 41.41 5.75 11.94
CA VAL A 44 41.40 6.31 13.27
C VAL A 44 42.00 5.27 14.18
N GLU A 45 43.26 5.50 14.64
CA GLU A 45 43.82 4.79 15.78
C GLU A 45 43.30 5.44 17.07
N ILE A 46 42.66 4.62 17.90
CA ILE A 46 42.27 5.02 19.26
C ILE A 46 43.45 4.69 20.18
N LEU A 47 44.10 5.71 20.73
CA LEU A 47 44.96 5.58 21.89
C LEU A 47 44.18 6.03 23.10
N GLU A 48 44.03 5.12 24.07
CA GLU A 48 43.61 5.45 25.46
C GLU A 48 44.74 6.16 26.18
N ASP A 49 44.48 7.25 26.83
CA ASP A 49 44.67 7.56 28.25
C ASP A 49 44.96 9.06 28.49
N ASP A 50 44.43 9.47 29.61
CA ASP A 50 44.80 10.52 30.55
C ASP A 50 44.31 11.96 30.36
N SER A 51 43.61 12.32 31.41
CA SER A 51 43.04 13.59 31.80
C SER A 51 43.91 14.83 31.56
N THR A 52 43.38 15.82 30.80
CA THR A 52 43.51 17.27 31.12
C THR A 52 42.53 18.06 30.23
N MET A 53 41.77 18.95 30.85
CA MET A 53 40.91 19.93 30.15
C MET A 53 41.79 20.92 29.37
N VAL A 54 41.48 21.07 28.08
CA VAL A 54 42.06 22.14 27.24
C VAL A 54 40.91 22.84 26.53
N ASP A 55 40.91 24.17 26.65
CA ASP A 55 39.97 25.11 26.02
C ASP A 55 39.91 24.92 24.50
N ILE A 56 38.70 24.91 23.96
CA ILE A 56 38.41 24.82 22.52
C ILE A 56 38.34 26.25 21.97
N PRO A 57 39.16 26.63 20.99
CA PRO A 57 39.00 27.92 20.32
C PRO A 57 37.86 27.87 19.28
N GLU A 58 37.23 29.03 19.05
CA GLU A 58 36.11 29.32 18.19
C GLU A 58 36.19 28.67 16.80
N VAL A 59 35.04 28.13 16.39
CA VAL A 59 34.80 27.55 15.05
C VAL A 59 34.80 28.68 14.03
N ILE A 60 35.73 28.64 13.10
CA ILE A 60 35.75 29.47 11.88
C ILE A 60 34.66 28.92 10.93
N ALA A 61 33.72 29.79 10.61
CA ALA A 61 32.65 29.48 9.68
C ALA A 61 33.21 29.11 8.28
N ALA A 62 32.78 27.98 7.72
CA ALA A 62 33.05 27.59 6.35
C ALA A 62 32.31 28.50 5.38
N PRO A 63 32.87 28.83 4.19
CA PRO A 63 32.18 29.67 3.21
C PRO A 63 30.98 28.91 2.58
N GLU A 64 29.86 29.63 2.46
CA GLU A 64 28.68 29.18 1.75
C GLU A 64 29.03 28.85 0.28
N VAL A 65 28.87 27.58 -0.09
CA VAL A 65 28.90 27.17 -1.51
C VAL A 65 27.51 27.35 -2.05
N THR A 66 27.26 28.43 -2.78
CA THR A 66 26.05 28.65 -3.53
C THR A 66 26.10 27.79 -4.79
N VAL A 67 25.47 26.63 -4.75
CA VAL A 67 25.22 25.81 -5.95
C VAL A 67 23.96 26.36 -6.61
N LEU A 68 24.11 27.08 -7.71
CA LEU A 68 22.99 27.42 -8.58
C LEU A 68 22.55 26.16 -9.32
N PRO A 69 21.24 25.84 -9.36
CA PRO A 69 20.76 24.74 -10.17
C PRO A 69 20.90 25.13 -11.65
N GLU A 70 21.70 24.38 -12.42
CA GLU A 70 21.64 24.44 -13.87
C GLU A 70 20.25 24.00 -14.31
N VAL A 71 19.50 24.92 -14.89
CA VAL A 71 18.22 24.62 -15.54
C VAL A 71 18.54 23.86 -16.82
N ILE A 72 18.39 22.55 -16.79
CA ILE A 72 18.45 21.71 -17.99
C ILE A 72 17.17 21.95 -18.76
N THR A 73 17.25 22.81 -19.80
CA THR A 73 16.18 22.95 -20.79
C THR A 73 16.14 21.70 -21.65
N VAL A 74 15.13 20.85 -21.45
CA VAL A 74 14.82 19.76 -22.37
C VAL A 74 14.16 20.34 -23.61
N PRO A 75 14.55 19.96 -24.84
CA PRO A 75 13.91 20.46 -26.05
C PRO A 75 12.44 20.00 -26.09
N GLU A 76 11.55 20.96 -26.31
CA GLU A 76 10.09 20.82 -26.20
C GLU A 76 9.47 19.92 -27.30
N VAL A 77 10.19 19.54 -28.33
CA VAL A 77 9.68 18.72 -29.44
C VAL A 77 10.74 17.74 -29.95
N ALA A 78 10.48 16.43 -29.78
CA ALA A 78 11.15 15.39 -30.56
C ALA A 78 10.23 14.96 -31.71
N THR A 79 10.58 15.25 -32.94
CA THR A 79 9.80 14.81 -34.10
C THR A 79 10.26 13.41 -34.50
N ILE A 80 9.39 12.43 -34.30
CA ILE A 80 9.57 11.05 -34.79
C ILE A 80 8.95 11.00 -36.19
N VAL A 81 9.80 10.91 -37.22
CA VAL A 81 9.33 10.73 -38.61
C VAL A 81 9.25 9.24 -38.89
N LEU A 82 8.04 8.75 -39.08
CA LEU A 82 7.79 7.39 -39.57
C LEU A 82 7.86 7.37 -41.10
N PRO A 83 8.38 6.29 -41.72
CA PRO A 83 8.41 6.18 -43.17
C PRO A 83 7.01 6.19 -43.76
N SER A 84 6.79 7.04 -44.79
CA SER A 84 5.52 7.15 -45.51
C SER A 84 5.37 6.00 -46.52
N GLU A 85 4.25 5.28 -46.45
CA GLU A 85 3.81 4.45 -47.56
C GLU A 85 3.36 5.36 -48.73
N GLU A 86 3.92 5.18 -49.91
CA GLU A 86 3.46 5.81 -51.13
C GLU A 86 2.07 5.23 -51.50
N GLY A 87 1.03 6.06 -51.38
CA GLY A 87 -0.26 5.67 -51.96
C GLY A 87 -1.55 6.28 -51.44
N SER A 88 -1.57 7.24 -50.51
CA SER A 88 -2.81 7.97 -50.22
C SER A 88 -2.57 9.43 -49.87
N SER A 89 -3.37 10.32 -50.50
CA SER A 89 -3.23 11.76 -50.48
C SER A 89 -3.82 12.45 -49.24
N GLU A 90 -3.87 11.82 -48.08
CA GLU A 90 -4.18 12.45 -46.82
C GLU A 90 -2.91 12.55 -45.96
N LYS A 91 -2.39 13.78 -45.87
CA LYS A 91 -1.31 14.11 -44.91
C LYS A 91 -1.89 14.02 -43.49
N ILE A 92 -1.74 12.87 -42.88
CA ILE A 92 -1.98 12.75 -41.42
C ILE A 92 -0.77 13.39 -40.74
N ASP A 93 -0.98 14.58 -40.16
CA ASP A 93 0.02 15.19 -39.28
C ASP A 93 0.12 14.35 -37.98
N ARG A 94 1.13 13.47 -37.96
CA ARG A 94 1.40 12.57 -36.79
C ARG A 94 2.55 13.12 -35.95
N SER A 95 2.66 14.43 -35.76
CA SER A 95 3.57 14.97 -34.77
C SER A 95 2.97 14.73 -33.35
N LEU A 96 3.23 13.56 -32.79
CA LEU A 96 2.93 13.29 -31.38
C LEU A 96 4.00 14.02 -30.55
N ARG A 97 3.58 14.90 -29.66
CA ARG A 97 4.48 15.51 -28.68
C ARG A 97 4.90 14.42 -27.67
N LEU A 98 6.12 14.50 -27.19
CA LEU A 98 6.61 13.58 -26.15
C LEU A 98 5.69 13.60 -24.91
N SER A 99 5.09 14.76 -24.59
CA SER A 99 4.05 14.92 -23.57
C SER A 99 2.80 14.07 -23.83
N ASP A 100 2.40 13.95 -25.11
CA ASP A 100 1.17 13.20 -25.48
C ASP A 100 1.43 11.69 -25.45
N VAL A 101 2.65 11.27 -25.74
CA VAL A 101 3.10 9.88 -25.60
C VAL A 101 3.25 9.51 -24.13
N ILE A 102 3.82 10.40 -23.30
CA ILE A 102 3.96 10.17 -21.85
C ILE A 102 2.58 10.16 -21.18
N SER A 103 1.64 11.00 -21.62
CA SER A 103 0.28 11.00 -21.04
C SER A 103 -0.60 9.80 -21.47
N SER A 104 -0.22 9.10 -22.55
CA SER A 104 -0.88 7.87 -22.98
C SER A 104 -0.33 6.58 -22.34
N VAL A 105 0.85 6.65 -21.71
CA VAL A 105 1.33 5.56 -20.85
C VAL A 105 0.49 5.58 -19.58
N VAL A 106 -0.35 4.59 -19.41
CA VAL A 106 -1.07 4.36 -18.16
C VAL A 106 -0.02 4.07 -17.09
N GLU A 107 0.43 5.14 -16.40
CA GLU A 107 1.22 4.93 -15.19
C GLU A 107 0.38 4.11 -14.22
N PRO A 108 0.94 3.04 -13.61
CA PRO A 108 0.25 2.36 -12.53
C PRO A 108 -0.04 3.40 -11.46
N ALA A 109 -1.32 3.81 -11.35
CA ALA A 109 -1.69 4.81 -10.36
C ALA A 109 -1.39 4.22 -9.00
N ALA A 110 -0.55 4.89 -8.21
CA ALA A 110 -0.22 4.47 -6.85
C ALA A 110 -1.51 4.11 -6.08
N GLY A 111 -1.50 3.01 -5.33
CA GLY A 111 -2.69 2.53 -4.62
C GLY A 111 -3.36 3.62 -3.79
N ALA A 112 -2.58 4.51 -3.17
CA ALA A 112 -3.09 5.66 -2.43
C ALA A 112 -3.94 6.61 -3.30
N LYS A 113 -3.50 6.91 -4.52
CA LYS A 113 -4.24 7.76 -5.46
C LYS A 113 -5.54 7.08 -5.90
N LYS A 114 -5.52 5.75 -6.15
CA LYS A 114 -6.73 4.98 -6.46
C LYS A 114 -7.75 5.04 -5.33
N LEU A 115 -7.32 4.76 -4.08
CA LEU A 115 -8.21 4.78 -2.92
C LEU A 115 -8.81 6.16 -2.69
N ARG A 116 -8.00 7.21 -2.78
CA ARG A 116 -8.47 8.59 -2.62
C ARG A 116 -9.49 8.98 -3.70
N LYS A 117 -9.25 8.56 -4.95
CA LYS A 117 -10.19 8.75 -6.05
C LYS A 117 -11.53 8.05 -5.78
N MET A 118 -11.53 6.79 -5.32
CA MET A 118 -12.74 6.06 -4.95
C MET A 118 -13.52 6.78 -3.84
N LEU A 119 -12.84 7.37 -2.86
CA LEU A 119 -13.47 8.11 -1.78
C LEU A 119 -14.08 9.46 -2.22
N LEU A 120 -13.47 10.14 -3.20
CA LEU A 120 -13.87 11.49 -3.61
C LEU A 120 -14.82 11.51 -4.80
N GLU A 121 -14.69 10.59 -5.75
CA GLU A 121 -15.43 10.63 -7.02
C GLU A 121 -16.69 9.76 -7.02
N THR A 122 -16.84 8.84 -6.07
CA THR A 122 -18.04 8.02 -5.95
C THR A 122 -18.66 8.14 -4.56
N ASN A 123 -19.92 7.74 -4.44
CA ASN A 123 -20.58 7.55 -3.14
C ASN A 123 -20.77 6.07 -2.81
N GLU A 124 -20.20 5.19 -3.60
CA GLU A 124 -20.29 3.74 -3.39
C GLU A 124 -19.51 3.30 -2.15
N LEU A 125 -20.01 2.27 -1.49
CA LEU A 125 -19.34 1.62 -0.39
C LEU A 125 -18.15 0.81 -0.92
N ILE A 126 -16.95 1.07 -0.43
CA ILE A 126 -15.73 0.33 -0.75
C ILE A 126 -15.67 -0.90 0.14
N VAL A 127 -15.87 -2.08 -0.42
CA VAL A 127 -15.85 -3.36 0.29
C VAL A 127 -14.46 -3.96 0.23
N CYS A 128 -13.84 -4.18 1.39
CA CYS A 128 -12.47 -4.67 1.52
C CYS A 128 -12.44 -6.01 2.28
N PRO A 129 -12.26 -7.15 1.60
CA PRO A 129 -12.02 -8.41 2.29
C PRO A 129 -10.71 -8.33 3.07
N GLY A 130 -10.72 -8.89 4.28
CA GLY A 130 -9.53 -9.04 5.12
C GLY A 130 -8.63 -10.14 4.55
N VAL A 131 -7.43 -9.76 4.13
CA VAL A 131 -6.38 -10.64 3.61
C VAL A 131 -5.15 -10.56 4.52
N TYR A 132 -4.30 -11.59 4.51
CA TYR A 132 -3.16 -11.64 5.43
C TYR A 132 -1.90 -12.28 4.82
N ASP A 133 -2.00 -12.78 3.58
CA ASP A 133 -0.90 -13.36 2.81
C ASP A 133 -1.13 -13.23 1.30
N GLY A 134 -0.16 -13.68 0.50
CA GLY A 134 -0.23 -13.60 -0.95
C GLY A 134 -1.36 -14.44 -1.55
N LEU A 135 -1.69 -15.60 -0.97
CA LEU A 135 -2.75 -16.46 -1.50
C LEU A 135 -4.13 -15.87 -1.26
N SER A 136 -4.42 -15.40 -0.04
CA SER A 136 -5.69 -14.74 0.27
C SER A 136 -5.89 -13.46 -0.54
N ALA A 137 -4.82 -12.67 -0.75
CA ALA A 137 -4.87 -11.46 -1.56
C ALA A 137 -5.10 -11.77 -3.05
N ARG A 138 -4.38 -12.73 -3.62
CA ARG A 138 -4.57 -13.18 -5.00
C ARG A 138 -5.98 -13.72 -5.24
N THR A 139 -6.52 -14.48 -4.29
CA THR A 139 -7.92 -14.96 -4.37
C THR A 139 -8.92 -13.81 -4.34
N ALA A 140 -8.70 -12.78 -3.52
CA ALA A 140 -9.54 -11.59 -3.53
C ALA A 140 -9.48 -10.84 -4.88
N MET A 141 -8.29 -10.75 -5.49
CA MET A 141 -8.11 -10.17 -6.83
C MET A 141 -8.81 -11.00 -7.90
N GLU A 142 -8.70 -12.34 -7.88
CA GLU A 142 -9.38 -13.26 -8.81
C GLU A 142 -10.90 -13.06 -8.77
N LEU A 143 -11.47 -12.79 -7.60
CA LEU A 143 -12.90 -12.51 -7.42
C LEU A 143 -13.31 -11.08 -7.77
N GLY A 144 -12.36 -10.21 -8.16
CA GLY A 144 -12.64 -8.87 -8.65
C GLY A 144 -12.94 -7.83 -7.58
N PHE A 145 -12.44 -7.99 -6.36
CA PHE A 145 -12.58 -6.96 -5.34
C PHE A 145 -11.78 -5.70 -5.70
N ASN A 146 -12.40 -4.53 -5.55
CA ASN A 146 -11.85 -3.23 -5.93
C ASN A 146 -10.87 -2.63 -4.91
N ALA A 147 -10.85 -3.17 -3.70
CA ALA A 147 -9.95 -2.79 -2.62
C ALA A 147 -9.74 -3.99 -1.69
N MET A 148 -8.66 -3.99 -0.91
CA MET A 148 -8.34 -5.05 0.06
C MET A 148 -7.96 -4.43 1.40
N TYR A 149 -8.08 -5.21 2.45
CA TYR A 149 -7.65 -4.85 3.80
C TYR A 149 -6.65 -5.87 4.36
N MET A 150 -5.42 -5.43 4.68
CA MET A 150 -4.49 -6.28 5.42
C MET A 150 -4.86 -6.28 6.89
N THR A 151 -5.42 -7.39 7.36
CA THR A 151 -5.83 -7.55 8.76
C THR A 151 -4.63 -7.79 9.68
N GLY A 152 -4.49 -6.97 10.74
CA GLY A 152 -3.43 -7.15 11.74
C GLY A 152 -3.54 -8.46 12.49
N ALA A 153 -4.76 -8.84 12.86
CA ALA A 153 -5.03 -10.13 13.51
C ALA A 153 -4.66 -11.32 12.61
N GLY A 154 -5.02 -11.26 11.31
CA GLY A 154 -4.68 -12.30 10.34
C GLY A 154 -3.18 -12.37 10.08
N THR A 155 -2.51 -11.23 9.95
CA THR A 155 -1.05 -11.13 9.78
C THR A 155 -0.33 -11.73 10.99
N THR A 156 -0.72 -11.37 12.20
CA THR A 156 -0.13 -11.89 13.44
C THR A 156 -0.32 -13.41 13.54
N ALA A 157 -1.53 -13.90 13.27
CA ALA A 157 -1.84 -15.34 13.31
C ALA A 157 -1.08 -16.12 12.23
N SER A 158 -1.02 -15.63 11.00
CA SER A 158 -0.39 -16.33 9.88
C SER A 158 1.14 -16.26 9.94
N ARG A 159 1.69 -15.06 10.17
CA ARG A 159 3.13 -14.82 10.02
C ARG A 159 3.95 -15.31 11.22
N ILE A 160 3.42 -15.18 12.42
CA ILE A 160 4.13 -15.53 13.66
C ILE A 160 3.37 -16.51 14.59
N GLY A 161 2.18 -16.96 14.19
CA GLY A 161 1.41 -17.94 14.95
C GLY A 161 0.98 -17.44 16.34
N GLN A 162 0.76 -16.12 16.49
CA GLN A 162 0.45 -15.49 17.76
C GLN A 162 -0.91 -14.78 17.73
N PRO A 163 -1.56 -14.57 18.89
CA PRO A 163 -2.78 -13.77 18.96
C PRO A 163 -2.47 -12.28 18.75
N ASP A 164 -3.50 -11.53 18.33
CA ASP A 164 -3.44 -10.08 18.14
C ASP A 164 -3.39 -9.32 19.48
N LEU A 165 -2.20 -9.25 20.07
CA LEU A 165 -1.88 -8.63 21.36
C LEU A 165 -0.62 -7.74 21.27
N ALA A 166 -0.44 -7.03 20.17
CA ALA A 166 0.73 -6.20 19.89
C ALA A 166 2.06 -7.00 19.85
N ILE A 167 2.02 -8.28 19.51
CA ILE A 167 3.22 -9.12 19.40
C ILE A 167 3.91 -8.88 18.05
N ALA A 168 3.14 -8.85 16.95
CA ALA A 168 3.65 -8.37 15.67
C ALA A 168 3.90 -6.85 15.75
N GLN A 169 5.03 -6.42 15.26
CA GLN A 169 5.46 -5.03 15.31
C GLN A 169 5.62 -4.45 13.90
N LEU A 170 6.06 -3.20 13.80
CA LEU A 170 6.22 -2.49 12.52
C LEU A 170 6.92 -3.34 11.45
N HIS A 171 7.92 -4.12 11.80
CA HIS A 171 8.71 -4.87 10.83
C HIS A 171 7.86 -5.95 10.14
N GLU A 172 7.23 -6.82 10.94
CA GLU A 172 6.38 -7.90 10.44
C GLU A 172 5.19 -7.35 9.66
N MET A 173 4.55 -6.31 10.19
CA MET A 173 3.37 -5.71 9.56
C MET A 173 3.72 -5.01 8.24
N ARG A 174 4.81 -4.21 8.21
CA ARG A 174 5.26 -3.52 7.01
C ARG A 174 5.65 -4.50 5.90
N GLU A 175 6.44 -5.54 6.21
CA GLU A 175 6.86 -6.52 5.20
C GLU A 175 5.68 -7.26 4.59
N ASN A 176 4.70 -7.61 5.43
CA ASN A 176 3.48 -8.25 4.96
C ASN A 176 2.66 -7.31 4.07
N ALA A 177 2.50 -6.06 4.48
CA ALA A 177 1.79 -5.04 3.70
C ALA A 177 2.48 -4.76 2.37
N GLU A 178 3.83 -4.67 2.36
CA GLU A 178 4.64 -4.48 1.16
C GLU A 178 4.45 -5.63 0.17
N MET A 179 4.52 -6.87 0.65
CA MET A 179 4.30 -8.04 -0.18
C MET A 179 2.90 -8.01 -0.83
N ILE A 180 1.85 -7.76 -0.05
CA ILE A 180 0.47 -7.74 -0.57
C ILE A 180 0.25 -6.57 -1.54
N ALA A 181 0.70 -5.37 -1.19
CA ALA A 181 0.50 -4.17 -2.01
C ALA A 181 1.19 -4.24 -3.38
N ASN A 182 2.23 -5.07 -3.50
CA ASN A 182 3.04 -5.19 -4.71
C ASN A 182 2.82 -6.51 -5.49
N LEU A 183 1.77 -7.28 -5.18
CA LEU A 183 1.42 -8.47 -5.94
C LEU A 183 1.05 -8.17 -7.39
N ASP A 184 0.42 -7.02 -7.64
CA ASP A 184 0.06 -6.52 -8.95
C ASP A 184 0.14 -4.98 -8.95
N PRO A 185 0.99 -4.37 -9.79
CA PRO A 185 1.12 -2.91 -9.88
C PRO A 185 -0.15 -2.20 -10.34
N PHE A 186 -1.05 -2.92 -11.00
CA PHE A 186 -2.37 -2.44 -11.44
C PHE A 186 -3.51 -2.90 -10.53
N GLY A 187 -3.19 -3.66 -9.48
CA GLY A 187 -4.13 -4.26 -8.54
C GLY A 187 -4.95 -3.27 -7.72
N PRO A 188 -5.87 -3.79 -6.89
CA PRO A 188 -6.68 -3.00 -6.00
C PRO A 188 -5.83 -2.33 -4.91
N PRO A 189 -6.19 -1.12 -4.44
CA PRO A 189 -5.50 -0.47 -3.33
C PRO A 189 -5.62 -1.29 -2.04
N LEU A 190 -4.53 -1.30 -1.26
CA LEU A 190 -4.47 -1.96 0.04
C LEU A 190 -4.64 -0.95 1.17
N ILE A 191 -5.66 -1.14 2.00
CA ILE A 191 -5.75 -0.54 3.33
C ILE A 191 -5.08 -1.51 4.30
N ALA A 192 -4.30 -1.00 5.26
CA ALA A 192 -3.59 -1.85 6.20
C ALA A 192 -3.89 -1.48 7.66
N ASP A 193 -3.79 -2.46 8.55
CA ASP A 193 -3.70 -2.23 9.98
C ASP A 193 -2.30 -1.70 10.32
N MET A 194 -2.19 -0.62 11.08
CA MET A 194 -0.93 -0.18 11.66
C MET A 194 -1.00 -0.05 13.18
N ASP A 195 -1.96 -0.74 13.80
CA ASP A 195 -2.15 -0.77 15.24
C ASP A 195 -2.15 0.66 15.85
N THR A 196 -1.35 0.85 16.90
CA THR A 196 -1.15 2.15 17.57
C THR A 196 -0.02 2.97 16.94
N GLY A 197 0.51 2.56 15.78
CA GLY A 197 1.69 3.15 15.14
C GLY A 197 3.03 2.70 15.75
N TYR A 198 3.00 1.68 16.58
CA TYR A 198 4.16 1.00 17.23
C TYR A 198 5.00 1.90 18.14
N GLY A 199 4.43 2.99 18.64
CA GLY A 199 5.11 3.90 19.55
C GLY A 199 4.45 5.26 19.69
N GLY A 200 5.20 6.22 20.20
CA GLY A 200 4.79 7.63 20.25
C GLY A 200 4.89 8.32 18.87
N PRO A 201 4.67 9.65 18.81
CA PRO A 201 4.59 10.40 17.54
C PRO A 201 5.77 10.17 16.58
N ILE A 202 7.00 10.03 17.08
CA ILE A 202 8.19 9.77 16.25
C ILE A 202 8.06 8.43 15.52
N MET A 203 7.59 7.38 16.23
CA MET A 203 7.41 6.06 15.63
C MET A 203 6.22 6.04 14.68
N VAL A 204 5.12 6.74 15.00
CA VAL A 204 3.97 6.88 14.12
C VAL A 204 4.39 7.52 12.79
N ALA A 205 5.14 8.62 12.82
CA ALA A 205 5.66 9.26 11.60
C ALA A 205 6.50 8.28 10.77
N ARG A 206 7.43 7.56 11.42
CA ARG A 206 8.25 6.53 10.78
C ARG A 206 7.38 5.41 10.16
N THR A 207 6.35 4.96 10.85
CA THR A 207 5.43 3.92 10.37
C THR A 207 4.72 4.35 9.10
N VAL A 208 4.13 5.54 9.10
CA VAL A 208 3.44 6.11 7.92
C VAL A 208 4.38 6.21 6.72
N GLU A 209 5.61 6.73 6.92
CA GLU A 209 6.59 6.81 5.84
C GLU A 209 6.98 5.45 5.27
N GLN A 210 7.13 4.44 6.12
CA GLN A 210 7.44 3.09 5.67
C GLN A 210 6.27 2.44 4.96
N TYR A 211 5.03 2.65 5.40
CA TYR A 211 3.83 2.15 4.74
C TYR A 211 3.63 2.80 3.37
N ILE A 212 3.87 4.11 3.25
CA ILE A 212 3.84 4.80 1.97
C ILE A 212 4.86 4.20 0.99
N ARG A 213 6.12 3.98 1.44
CA ARG A 213 7.16 3.34 0.61
C ARG A 213 6.85 1.90 0.25
N ALA A 214 6.15 1.19 1.12
CA ALA A 214 5.68 -0.17 0.89
C ALA A 214 4.52 -0.25 -0.13
N GLY A 215 3.98 0.89 -0.60
CA GLY A 215 2.88 0.92 -1.57
C GLY A 215 1.48 0.82 -0.94
N VAL A 216 1.37 0.90 0.38
CA VAL A 216 0.09 0.87 1.10
C VAL A 216 -0.73 2.11 0.75
N ALA A 217 -2.01 1.93 0.43
CA ALA A 217 -2.90 3.00 0.01
C ALA A 217 -3.44 3.85 1.17
N GLY A 218 -3.65 3.23 2.31
CA GLY A 218 -4.12 3.87 3.53
C GLY A 218 -3.98 2.93 4.71
N ALA A 219 -4.03 3.46 5.93
CA ALA A 219 -4.02 2.63 7.13
C ALA A 219 -4.79 3.28 8.27
N HIS A 220 -5.31 2.46 9.18
CA HIS A 220 -5.92 2.95 10.40
C HIS A 220 -4.95 2.95 11.58
N LEU A 221 -5.02 4.04 12.35
CA LEU A 221 -4.24 4.31 13.55
C LEU A 221 -5.18 4.40 14.75
N GLU A 222 -5.00 3.53 15.73
CA GLU A 222 -5.88 3.44 16.87
C GLU A 222 -5.35 4.14 18.13
N ASP A 223 -6.27 4.49 19.04
CA ASP A 223 -6.02 5.20 20.28
C ASP A 223 -5.71 4.29 21.48
N GLN A 224 -5.48 3.00 21.27
CA GLN A 224 -5.08 2.10 22.35
C GLN A 224 -3.65 2.40 22.87
N VAL A 225 -3.37 1.89 24.07
CA VAL A 225 -2.00 1.83 24.61
C VAL A 225 -1.13 0.90 23.77
N LEU A 226 0.21 0.99 23.85
CA LEU A 226 1.12 0.16 23.03
C LEU A 226 0.92 -1.35 23.23
N THR A 227 0.50 -1.77 24.42
CA THR A 227 0.12 -3.16 24.73
C THR A 227 -1.34 -3.41 24.38
N LYS A 228 -1.73 -3.04 23.17
CA LYS A 228 -3.10 -3.13 22.67
C LYS A 228 -3.63 -4.57 22.62
N ARG A 229 -4.92 -4.69 22.45
CA ARG A 229 -5.63 -5.95 22.20
C ARG A 229 -6.47 -5.81 20.93
N CYS A 230 -6.79 -6.93 20.30
CA CYS A 230 -7.78 -6.96 19.24
C CYS A 230 -9.06 -6.21 19.67
N GLY A 231 -9.60 -5.39 18.77
CA GLY A 231 -10.79 -4.55 19.03
C GLY A 231 -12.00 -5.31 19.57
N HIS A 232 -12.10 -6.63 19.27
CA HIS A 232 -13.18 -7.50 19.71
C HIS A 232 -12.91 -8.20 21.05
N LEU A 233 -11.76 -8.00 21.69
CA LEU A 233 -11.46 -8.48 23.02
C LEU A 233 -11.90 -7.48 24.10
N SER A 234 -12.08 -7.99 25.34
CA SER A 234 -12.40 -7.16 26.50
C SER A 234 -11.14 -6.62 27.17
N GLY A 235 -11.30 -5.56 27.99
CA GLY A 235 -10.22 -4.99 28.78
C GLY A 235 -9.25 -4.11 27.97
N LYS A 236 -9.72 -3.51 26.88
CA LYS A 236 -8.98 -2.49 26.13
C LYS A 236 -8.64 -1.30 27.01
N LYS A 237 -7.52 -0.67 26.77
CA LYS A 237 -7.09 0.57 27.39
C LYS A 237 -6.72 1.56 26.30
N VAL A 238 -7.19 2.79 26.41
CA VAL A 238 -6.88 3.86 25.48
C VAL A 238 -5.98 4.89 26.14
N VAL A 239 -5.18 5.57 25.34
CA VAL A 239 -4.34 6.69 25.78
C VAL A 239 -5.19 7.95 26.01
N SER A 240 -4.61 9.00 26.58
CA SER A 240 -5.29 10.29 26.72
C SER A 240 -5.72 10.85 25.36
N HIS A 241 -6.66 11.78 25.37
CA HIS A 241 -7.09 12.46 24.14
C HIS A 241 -5.93 13.17 23.46
N GLU A 242 -5.11 13.87 24.22
CA GLU A 242 -3.96 14.65 23.76
C GLU A 242 -2.89 13.74 23.14
N GLU A 243 -2.62 12.59 23.75
CA GLU A 243 -1.67 11.63 23.21
C GLU A 243 -2.15 11.04 21.88
N TYR A 244 -3.44 10.65 21.79
CA TYR A 244 -4.02 10.17 20.55
C TYR A 244 -3.91 11.21 19.43
N ILE A 245 -4.29 12.46 19.71
CA ILE A 245 -4.22 13.55 18.74
C ILE A 245 -2.77 13.85 18.33
N SER A 246 -1.81 13.74 19.23
CA SER A 246 -0.39 13.90 18.90
C SER A 246 0.11 12.84 17.91
N ARG A 247 -0.40 11.61 18.00
CA ARG A 247 -0.12 10.53 17.03
C ARG A 247 -0.73 10.83 15.66
N ILE A 248 -1.98 11.30 15.61
CA ILE A 248 -2.66 11.71 14.35
C ILE A 248 -1.90 12.85 13.66
N LYS A 249 -1.50 13.88 14.41
CA LYS A 249 -0.67 14.99 13.89
C LYS A 249 0.64 14.48 13.26
N ALA A 250 1.32 13.56 13.94
CA ALA A 250 2.57 13.00 13.45
C ALA A 250 2.36 12.18 12.16
N ALA A 251 1.28 11.39 12.09
CA ALA A 251 0.89 10.64 10.89
C ALA A 251 0.59 11.58 9.72
N HIS A 252 -0.20 12.63 9.96
CA HIS A 252 -0.54 13.63 8.94
C HIS A 252 0.70 14.36 8.44
N ALA A 253 1.57 14.85 9.36
CA ALA A 253 2.80 15.54 9.00
C ALA A 253 3.74 14.65 8.15
N ALA A 254 3.87 13.37 8.50
CA ALA A 254 4.66 12.40 7.74
C ALA A 254 4.11 12.22 6.32
N ARG A 255 2.79 12.07 6.16
CA ARG A 255 2.13 11.99 4.85
C ARG A 255 2.38 13.23 3.99
N VAL A 256 2.21 14.42 4.56
CA VAL A 256 2.46 15.70 3.88
C VAL A 256 3.92 15.81 3.44
N ARG A 257 4.87 15.47 4.31
CA ARG A 257 6.31 15.46 4.00
C ARG A 257 6.64 14.53 2.84
N MET A 258 5.97 13.38 2.77
CA MET A 258 6.12 12.40 1.69
C MET A 258 5.38 12.79 0.40
N GLN A 259 4.62 13.88 0.40
CA GLN A 259 3.77 14.32 -0.72
C GLN A 259 2.86 13.18 -1.24
N SER A 260 2.30 12.39 -0.33
CA SER A 260 1.55 11.19 -0.65
C SER A 260 0.05 11.38 -0.50
N ASP A 261 -0.71 10.74 -1.39
CA ASP A 261 -2.17 10.60 -1.31
C ASP A 261 -2.63 9.56 -0.27
N PHE A 262 -1.73 9.04 0.54
CA PHE A 262 -2.02 8.03 1.57
C PHE A 262 -3.25 8.42 2.41
N VAL A 263 -4.20 7.49 2.57
CA VAL A 263 -5.43 7.72 3.32
C VAL A 263 -5.21 7.38 4.79
N LEU A 264 -5.24 8.41 5.64
CA LEU A 264 -5.13 8.25 7.09
C LEU A 264 -6.51 8.01 7.71
N ILE A 265 -6.69 6.86 8.33
CA ILE A 265 -7.94 6.46 8.98
C ILE A 265 -7.73 6.55 10.50
N ALA A 266 -8.47 7.43 11.15
CA ALA A 266 -8.44 7.57 12.60
C ALA A 266 -9.39 6.56 13.25
N ARG A 267 -8.86 5.63 14.05
CA ARG A 267 -9.63 4.63 14.79
C ARG A 267 -9.67 4.96 16.27
N THR A 268 -10.86 4.79 16.87
CA THR A 268 -11.00 4.85 18.33
C THR A 268 -11.59 3.55 18.88
N ASP A 269 -10.97 3.02 19.89
CA ASP A 269 -11.38 1.86 20.68
C ASP A 269 -11.98 2.24 22.06
N ALA A 270 -12.25 3.52 22.25
CA ALA A 270 -12.69 4.10 23.51
C ALA A 270 -14.12 3.74 23.92
N LEU A 271 -14.94 3.13 23.04
CA LEU A 271 -16.36 2.89 23.27
C LEU A 271 -16.61 2.09 24.56
N GLN A 272 -15.80 1.05 24.80
CA GLN A 272 -15.98 0.19 25.98
C GLN A 272 -15.57 0.85 27.31
N THR A 273 -14.70 1.86 27.26
CA THR A 273 -14.06 2.46 28.44
C THR A 273 -14.53 3.86 28.75
N LEU A 274 -14.78 4.66 27.71
CA LEU A 274 -15.13 6.08 27.84
C LEU A 274 -16.50 6.42 27.26
N GLY A 275 -17.16 5.48 26.57
CA GLY A 275 -18.50 5.67 26.00
C GLY A 275 -18.52 6.37 24.65
N TYR A 276 -19.71 6.53 24.10
CA TYR A 276 -19.96 7.00 22.74
C TYR A 276 -19.51 8.44 22.50
N ASP A 277 -19.88 9.38 23.41
CA ASP A 277 -19.57 10.80 23.27
C ASP A 277 -18.06 11.05 23.22
N ALA A 278 -17.30 10.30 24.02
CA ALA A 278 -15.85 10.36 23.99
C ALA A 278 -15.28 9.90 22.63
N CYS A 279 -15.86 8.84 22.03
CA CYS A 279 -15.47 8.39 20.70
C CYS A 279 -15.71 9.47 19.65
N ILE A 280 -16.91 10.06 19.64
CA ILE A 280 -17.26 11.13 18.68
C ILE A 280 -16.35 12.35 18.85
N SER A 281 -16.04 12.74 20.09
CA SER A 281 -15.13 13.85 20.38
C SER A 281 -13.71 13.56 19.83
N ARG A 282 -13.17 12.35 20.08
CA ARG A 282 -11.84 11.91 19.60
C ARG A 282 -11.78 11.90 18.08
N LEU A 283 -12.80 11.37 17.41
CA LEU A 283 -12.86 11.28 15.96
C LEU A 283 -12.98 12.67 15.31
N ARG A 284 -13.78 13.59 15.89
CA ARG A 284 -13.84 14.98 15.41
C ARG A 284 -12.48 15.66 15.51
N ALA A 285 -11.82 15.55 16.65
CA ALA A 285 -10.49 16.10 16.82
C ALA A 285 -9.45 15.48 15.84
N ALA A 286 -9.51 14.17 15.61
CA ALA A 286 -8.65 13.51 14.65
C ALA A 286 -8.89 13.99 13.20
N ARG A 287 -10.15 14.19 12.81
CA ARG A 287 -10.53 14.82 11.54
C ARG A 287 -9.90 16.19 11.39
N ASP A 288 -10.06 17.04 12.41
CA ASP A 288 -9.59 18.43 12.41
C ASP A 288 -8.06 18.52 12.33
N GLU A 289 -7.35 17.44 12.72
CA GLU A 289 -5.88 17.30 12.61
C GLU A 289 -5.44 16.50 11.38
N GLY A 290 -6.35 16.27 10.42
CA GLY A 290 -6.02 15.82 9.08
C GLY A 290 -6.21 14.33 8.81
N ALA A 291 -6.94 13.58 9.64
CA ALA A 291 -7.40 12.25 9.27
C ALA A 291 -8.50 12.35 8.19
N ASP A 292 -8.45 11.42 7.21
CA ASP A 292 -9.35 11.43 6.07
C ASP A 292 -10.65 10.67 6.33
N VAL A 293 -10.61 9.63 7.17
CA VAL A 293 -11.71 8.70 7.45
C VAL A 293 -11.75 8.39 8.94
N GLY A 294 -12.93 8.21 9.50
CA GLY A 294 -13.11 7.77 10.88
C GLY A 294 -13.50 6.31 11.01
N LEU A 295 -13.04 5.66 12.08
CA LEU A 295 -13.42 4.30 12.47
C LEU A 295 -13.72 4.26 13.97
N LEU A 296 -14.98 4.00 14.33
CA LEU A 296 -15.39 3.71 15.70
C LEU A 296 -15.50 2.19 15.87
N GLU A 297 -14.65 1.62 16.69
CA GLU A 297 -14.57 0.17 16.88
C GLU A 297 -15.54 -0.35 17.95
N GLY A 298 -16.30 -1.39 17.60
CA GLY A 298 -17.09 -2.13 18.57
C GLY A 298 -18.48 -1.57 18.84
N PHE A 299 -19.21 -1.09 17.83
CA PHE A 299 -20.61 -0.70 17.95
C PHE A 299 -21.45 -1.75 18.68
N VAL A 300 -22.33 -1.32 19.57
CA VAL A 300 -23.19 -2.21 20.33
C VAL A 300 -24.54 -2.45 19.65
N SER A 301 -24.90 -1.66 18.66
CA SER A 301 -26.14 -1.81 17.88
C SER A 301 -26.02 -1.16 16.49
N LYS A 302 -26.86 -1.62 15.53
CA LYS A 302 -27.00 -1.00 14.20
C LYS A 302 -27.45 0.46 14.31
N ALA A 303 -28.32 0.77 15.25
CA ALA A 303 -28.76 2.15 15.50
C ALA A 303 -27.61 3.07 15.92
N GLN A 304 -26.68 2.58 16.77
CA GLN A 304 -25.50 3.35 17.17
C GLN A 304 -24.55 3.57 16.00
N ALA A 305 -24.36 2.55 15.13
CA ALA A 305 -23.56 2.69 13.92
C ALA A 305 -24.13 3.76 12.97
N ALA A 306 -25.44 3.72 12.70
CA ALA A 306 -26.12 4.71 11.89
C ALA A 306 -26.07 6.13 12.52
N GLN A 307 -26.12 6.22 13.85
CA GLN A 307 -26.01 7.50 14.55
C GLN A 307 -24.61 8.10 14.40
N ALA A 308 -23.56 7.29 14.49
CA ALA A 308 -22.17 7.76 14.32
C ALA A 308 -21.94 8.38 12.93
N VAL A 309 -22.52 7.79 11.87
CA VAL A 309 -22.46 8.37 10.52
C VAL A 309 -23.10 9.76 10.49
N LYS A 310 -24.26 9.91 11.12
CA LYS A 310 -24.95 11.22 11.18
C LYS A 310 -24.16 12.25 11.99
N ASP A 311 -23.62 11.86 13.13
CA ASP A 311 -22.90 12.76 14.04
C ASP A 311 -21.57 13.24 13.48
N LEU A 312 -20.97 12.47 12.58
CA LEU A 312 -19.69 12.78 11.95
C LEU A 312 -19.82 13.26 10.49
N ALA A 313 -21.05 13.28 9.94
CA ALA A 313 -21.26 13.76 8.57
C ALA A 313 -20.75 15.20 8.37
N PRO A 314 -20.22 15.55 7.18
CA PRO A 314 -20.07 14.73 5.97
C PRO A 314 -18.77 13.89 5.91
N TRP A 315 -18.05 13.76 7.02
CA TRP A 315 -16.79 13.03 7.07
C TRP A 315 -17.01 11.53 6.86
N PRO A 316 -16.28 10.85 5.93
CA PRO A 316 -16.49 9.45 5.63
C PRO A 316 -16.11 8.55 6.81
N LEU A 317 -16.91 7.50 7.03
CA LEU A 317 -16.62 6.49 8.04
C LEU A 317 -16.32 5.13 7.42
N LEU A 318 -15.43 4.40 8.09
CA LEU A 318 -15.16 3.00 7.88
C LEU A 318 -15.89 2.17 8.92
N LEU A 319 -16.51 1.07 8.49
CA LEU A 319 -17.12 0.04 9.34
C LEU A 319 -16.23 -1.22 9.34
N ASN A 320 -15.86 -1.71 10.53
CA ASN A 320 -15.22 -3.01 10.68
C ASN A 320 -16.28 -4.08 10.98
N SER A 321 -16.38 -5.07 10.09
CA SER A 321 -17.28 -6.21 10.24
C SER A 321 -16.50 -7.45 10.68
N VAL A 322 -16.83 -7.95 11.86
CA VAL A 322 -16.31 -9.22 12.39
C VAL A 322 -17.48 -10.05 12.88
N GLU A 323 -17.86 -11.04 12.09
CA GLU A 323 -18.93 -11.98 12.45
C GLU A 323 -18.58 -12.70 13.75
N ASN A 324 -19.58 -12.89 14.61
CA ASN A 324 -19.42 -13.44 15.97
C ASN A 324 -18.49 -12.59 16.88
N GLY A 325 -18.17 -11.37 16.50
CA GLY A 325 -17.42 -10.41 17.30
C GLY A 325 -18.30 -9.66 18.31
N LYS A 326 -17.84 -8.48 18.73
CA LYS A 326 -18.58 -7.60 19.67
C LYS A 326 -19.68 -6.79 18.99
N SER A 327 -19.46 -6.42 17.73
CA SER A 327 -20.42 -5.63 16.96
C SER A 327 -21.52 -6.50 16.35
N PRO A 328 -22.73 -5.96 16.15
CA PRO A 328 -23.77 -6.67 15.42
C PRO A 328 -23.33 -6.91 13.98
N THR A 329 -23.79 -8.00 13.39
CA THR A 329 -23.61 -8.26 11.97
C THR A 329 -24.40 -7.22 11.17
N ILE A 330 -23.68 -6.46 10.34
CA ILE A 330 -24.23 -5.47 9.41
C ILE A 330 -23.87 -5.96 8.01
N THR A 331 -24.84 -6.02 7.11
CA THR A 331 -24.60 -6.42 5.71
C THR A 331 -24.00 -5.25 4.91
N VAL A 332 -23.47 -5.54 3.72
CA VAL A 332 -22.95 -4.53 2.78
C VAL A 332 -24.05 -3.51 2.42
N ASP A 333 -25.26 -4.00 2.14
CA ASP A 333 -26.40 -3.14 1.80
C ASP A 333 -26.79 -2.23 2.97
N GLU A 334 -26.91 -2.79 4.17
CA GLU A 334 -27.21 -2.02 5.38
C GLU A 334 -26.13 -0.96 5.67
N ALA A 335 -24.85 -1.28 5.50
CA ALA A 335 -23.75 -0.33 5.68
C ALA A 335 -23.80 0.80 4.66
N SER A 336 -24.12 0.47 3.41
CA SER A 336 -24.32 1.45 2.34
C SER A 336 -25.52 2.37 2.63
N GLU A 337 -26.65 1.81 3.06
CA GLU A 337 -27.85 2.58 3.44
C GLU A 337 -27.60 3.50 4.64
N MET A 338 -26.78 3.06 5.62
CA MET A 338 -26.37 3.89 6.75
C MET A 338 -25.45 5.05 6.33
N GLY A 339 -24.78 4.97 5.17
CA GLY A 339 -23.85 5.97 4.65
C GLY A 339 -22.39 5.77 5.01
N PHE A 340 -21.96 4.55 5.37
CA PHE A 340 -20.55 4.21 5.45
C PHE A 340 -19.89 4.28 4.06
N ARG A 341 -18.60 4.58 4.03
CA ARG A 341 -17.84 4.72 2.78
C ARG A 341 -16.82 3.60 2.55
N ILE A 342 -16.38 2.96 3.60
CA ILE A 342 -15.51 1.78 3.56
C ILE A 342 -16.10 0.75 4.51
N MET A 343 -16.03 -0.53 4.11
CA MET A 343 -16.36 -1.65 4.98
C MET A 343 -15.26 -2.71 4.87
N ILE A 344 -14.60 -2.99 5.99
CA ILE A 344 -13.58 -4.04 6.09
C ILE A 344 -14.15 -5.27 6.78
N PHE A 345 -13.71 -6.45 6.35
CA PHE A 345 -14.11 -7.75 6.89
C PHE A 345 -12.88 -8.46 7.43
N SER A 346 -12.46 -8.10 8.64
CA SER A 346 -11.14 -8.48 9.20
C SER A 346 -10.85 -9.97 9.20
N PHE A 347 -11.87 -10.83 9.36
CA PHE A 347 -11.71 -12.29 9.41
C PHE A 347 -12.26 -13.04 8.19
N ALA A 348 -12.57 -12.33 7.09
CA ALA A 348 -13.18 -12.93 5.90
C ALA A 348 -12.42 -14.15 5.35
N THR A 349 -11.09 -14.08 5.32
CA THR A 349 -10.25 -15.19 4.85
C THR A 349 -9.64 -16.01 5.98
N LEU A 350 -9.46 -15.45 7.17
CA LEU A 350 -8.81 -16.14 8.30
C LEU A 350 -9.68 -17.23 8.92
N ALA A 351 -10.94 -16.92 9.23
CA ALA A 351 -11.84 -17.87 9.91
C ALA A 351 -12.16 -19.10 9.04
N PRO A 352 -12.54 -18.96 7.75
CA PRO A 352 -12.77 -20.13 6.90
C PRO A 352 -11.49 -20.91 6.62
N ALA A 353 -10.31 -20.25 6.48
CA ALA A 353 -9.04 -20.95 6.34
C ALA A 353 -8.73 -21.84 7.55
N TYR A 354 -8.92 -21.34 8.77
CA TYR A 354 -8.76 -22.13 9.98
C TYR A 354 -9.65 -23.38 9.99
N VAL A 355 -10.94 -23.24 9.64
CA VAL A 355 -11.87 -24.35 9.57
C VAL A 355 -11.41 -25.39 8.55
N ALA A 356 -11.12 -24.96 7.31
CA ALA A 356 -10.70 -25.85 6.23
C ALA A 356 -9.37 -26.58 6.55
N ILE A 357 -8.39 -25.86 7.08
CA ILE A 357 -7.10 -26.44 7.50
C ILE A 357 -7.31 -27.48 8.60
N ARG A 358 -8.09 -27.16 9.63
CA ARG A 358 -8.37 -28.06 10.75
C ARG A 358 -9.06 -29.34 10.29
N GLU A 359 -10.08 -29.24 9.44
CA GLU A 359 -10.81 -30.39 8.91
C GLU A 359 -9.91 -31.27 8.03
N THR A 360 -9.10 -30.66 7.15
CA THR A 360 -8.16 -31.38 6.29
C THR A 360 -7.10 -32.12 7.11
N LEU A 361 -6.52 -31.44 8.11
CA LEU A 361 -5.50 -32.08 8.98
C LEU A 361 -6.09 -33.16 9.88
N ALA A 362 -7.35 -33.03 10.33
CA ALA A 362 -8.05 -34.08 11.05
C ALA A 362 -8.24 -35.33 10.16
N ARG A 363 -8.69 -35.14 8.91
CA ARG A 363 -8.81 -36.24 7.95
C ARG A 363 -7.47 -36.92 7.68
N LEU A 364 -6.41 -36.14 7.41
CA LEU A 364 -5.07 -36.70 7.24
C LEU A 364 -4.61 -37.53 8.45
N LYS A 365 -4.86 -37.03 9.67
CA LYS A 365 -4.45 -37.69 10.91
C LYS A 365 -5.19 -39.00 11.16
N TYR A 366 -6.50 -39.07 10.88
CA TYR A 366 -7.34 -40.20 11.24
C TYR A 366 -7.63 -41.15 10.09
N GLU A 367 -7.61 -40.70 8.85
CA GLU A 367 -7.93 -41.48 7.66
C GLU A 367 -6.72 -41.69 6.72
N GLY A 368 -5.60 -40.97 6.93
CA GLY A 368 -4.39 -41.11 6.14
C GLY A 368 -4.47 -40.45 4.75
N ILE A 369 -5.49 -39.64 4.48
CA ILE A 369 -5.69 -38.92 3.22
C ILE A 369 -6.01 -37.44 3.46
N VAL A 370 -5.66 -36.58 2.52
CA VAL A 370 -5.99 -35.14 2.54
C VAL A 370 -7.43 -34.89 2.05
N GLY A 371 -7.84 -35.61 1.00
CA GLY A 371 -9.17 -35.48 0.40
C GLY A 371 -9.35 -34.19 -0.41
N THR A 372 -8.28 -33.74 -1.05
CA THR A 372 -8.33 -32.55 -1.92
C THR A 372 -9.31 -32.78 -3.08
N PRO A 373 -10.23 -31.84 -3.36
CA PRO A 373 -11.14 -31.93 -4.49
C PRO A 373 -10.38 -32.10 -5.81
N LYS A 374 -10.88 -32.97 -6.71
CA LYS A 374 -10.18 -33.32 -7.97
C LYS A 374 -9.88 -32.14 -8.90
N HIS A 375 -10.68 -31.08 -8.84
CA HIS A 375 -10.51 -29.87 -9.64
C HIS A 375 -9.46 -28.92 -9.08
N ILE A 376 -9.01 -29.13 -7.84
CA ILE A 376 -7.92 -28.36 -7.22
C ILE A 376 -6.61 -29.07 -7.46
N THR A 377 -6.01 -28.78 -8.60
CA THR A 377 -4.70 -29.31 -9.01
C THR A 377 -3.58 -28.37 -8.60
N PRO A 378 -2.29 -28.81 -8.57
CA PRO A 378 -1.17 -27.90 -8.40
C PRO A 378 -1.15 -26.75 -9.42
N VAL A 379 -1.49 -27.05 -10.68
CA VAL A 379 -1.58 -26.04 -11.74
C VAL A 379 -2.64 -24.97 -11.37
N LYS A 380 -3.85 -25.39 -10.97
CA LYS A 380 -4.92 -24.45 -10.58
C LYS A 380 -4.48 -23.55 -9.41
N LEU A 381 -3.77 -24.08 -8.43
CA LEU A 381 -3.25 -23.26 -7.32
C LEU A 381 -2.19 -22.25 -7.77
N PHE A 382 -1.33 -22.66 -8.73
CA PHE A 382 -0.30 -21.77 -9.25
C PHE A 382 -0.88 -20.71 -10.23
N GLU A 383 -1.96 -21.02 -10.94
CA GLU A 383 -2.71 -20.04 -11.75
C GLU A 383 -3.17 -18.87 -10.89
N VAL A 384 -3.76 -19.14 -9.72
CA VAL A 384 -4.14 -18.08 -8.76
C VAL A 384 -2.92 -17.26 -8.33
N CYS A 385 -1.75 -17.90 -8.21
CA CYS A 385 -0.50 -17.23 -7.87
C CYS A 385 0.19 -16.50 -9.03
N GLY A 386 -0.43 -16.46 -10.23
CA GLY A 386 0.09 -15.73 -11.39
C GLY A 386 1.04 -16.56 -12.28
N LEU A 387 0.83 -17.87 -12.36
CA LEU A 387 1.64 -18.77 -13.20
C LEU A 387 1.72 -18.31 -14.65
N GLU A 388 0.58 -17.97 -15.27
CA GLU A 388 0.54 -17.54 -16.67
C GLU A 388 1.38 -16.28 -16.91
N HIS A 389 1.28 -15.29 -16.00
CA HIS A 389 2.08 -14.08 -16.08
C HIS A 389 3.59 -14.39 -16.00
N SER A 390 3.99 -15.24 -15.05
CA SER A 390 5.40 -15.64 -14.90
C SER A 390 5.95 -16.36 -16.13
N MET A 391 5.15 -17.25 -16.71
CA MET A 391 5.50 -17.95 -17.96
C MET A 391 5.59 -17.00 -19.15
N ALA A 392 4.69 -16.00 -19.23
CA ALA A 392 4.73 -14.98 -20.28
C ALA A 392 5.99 -14.12 -20.18
N VAL A 393 6.40 -13.73 -18.97
CA VAL A 393 7.65 -12.99 -18.74
C VAL A 393 8.86 -13.80 -19.24
N ASP A 394 8.97 -15.08 -18.86
CA ASP A 394 10.06 -15.95 -19.31
C ASP A 394 10.10 -16.05 -20.84
N LYS A 395 8.95 -16.35 -21.45
CA LYS A 395 8.82 -16.49 -22.92
C LYS A 395 9.19 -15.21 -23.65
N ASN A 396 8.68 -14.06 -23.18
CA ASN A 396 8.91 -12.76 -23.83
C ASN A 396 10.38 -12.31 -23.71
N ALA A 397 11.05 -12.73 -22.64
CA ALA A 397 12.49 -12.50 -22.46
C ALA A 397 13.37 -13.47 -23.26
N GLY A 398 12.80 -14.43 -23.99
CA GLY A 398 13.52 -15.47 -24.74
C GLY A 398 13.98 -16.65 -23.87
N GLY A 399 13.42 -16.82 -22.69
CA GLY A 399 13.64 -17.98 -21.83
C GLY A 399 13.08 -19.25 -22.46
N LEU A 400 13.70 -20.39 -22.15
CA LEU A 400 13.35 -21.70 -22.70
C LEU A 400 12.78 -22.67 -21.65
N SER A 401 12.76 -22.26 -20.38
CA SER A 401 12.46 -23.16 -19.26
C SER A 401 11.03 -23.70 -19.28
N PHE A 402 10.08 -22.95 -19.85
CA PHE A 402 8.66 -23.29 -19.85
C PHE A 402 8.08 -23.46 -21.25
N MET A 403 8.90 -23.66 -22.30
CA MET A 403 8.43 -23.81 -23.69
C MET A 403 7.54 -25.05 -23.90
N GLY A 404 7.62 -26.05 -23.03
CA GLY A 404 6.82 -27.28 -23.08
C GLY A 404 5.48 -27.21 -22.31
N GLY A 405 5.16 -26.08 -21.73
CA GLY A 405 4.05 -25.95 -20.78
C GLY A 405 4.36 -26.46 -19.38
N VAL A 406 3.40 -26.47 -18.48
CA VAL A 406 3.45 -27.01 -17.11
C VAL A 406 2.43 -28.10 -16.90
#